data_4ea2c898f50bf2c8273a7e26eda24743
#
_entry.id   4ea2c898f50bf2c8273a7e26eda24743
#
_cell.length_a   1.000
_cell.length_b   1.000
_cell.length_c   1.000
_cell.angle_alpha   90.00
_cell.angle_beta   90.00
_cell.angle_gamma   90.00
#
_symmetry.space_group_name_H-M   'P 1'
#
loop_
_entity.id
_entity.type
_entity.pdbx_description
1 polymer ?
#
loop_
_entity_poly.entity_id
_entity_poly.type
_entity_poly.pdbx_seq_one_letter_code
_entity_poly.pdbx_strand_id
1 'polypeptide(L)'
;STDAPCSALSVLYTEDGVFDQYLFLPKNPDIVMMDTEVISKSPVRLTVAGIGDALATYFEARACKASGAISCAGGKTTEAAVALAKLCLDTLLEEGLKAKIALEAGVCTEAVEKVIEANTLLSGIGFESAGLAGAHAIHNGLTALEECHHMYHGEKVAFGTLTQLVLENAPTEELEEIYNFCIDMGLPVTLEELGVKEIDKDKLMEVARLACADGDTMHNMPFEVNEDKVCSAIIAADAMGR
;
A
#
# COMPACT_ATOMS: atom_id res chain seq x y z
N SER A 1 -2.97 7.65 -10.70
CA SER A 1 -2.56 6.38 -11.32
C SER A 1 -2.48 5.29 -10.26
N THR A 2 -2.73 4.05 -10.63
CA THR A 2 -2.66 2.87 -9.77
C THR A 2 -2.04 1.72 -10.54
N ASP A 3 -1.68 0.65 -9.87
CA ASP A 3 -1.03 -0.55 -10.41
C ASP A 3 -2.00 -1.57 -11.03
N ALA A 4 -3.28 -1.53 -10.66
CA ALA A 4 -4.30 -2.45 -11.16
C ALA A 4 -4.26 -2.69 -12.69
N PRO A 5 -4.01 -1.69 -13.56
CA PRO A 5 -3.92 -1.93 -15.00
C PRO A 5 -2.82 -2.90 -15.44
N CYS A 6 -1.78 -3.10 -14.65
CA CYS A 6 -0.65 -3.98 -14.98
C CYS A 6 -0.78 -5.39 -14.40
N SER A 7 -1.84 -5.68 -13.65
CA SER A 7 -2.02 -6.96 -12.97
C SER A 7 -3.19 -7.78 -13.50
N ALA A 8 -3.19 -9.07 -13.18
CA ALA A 8 -4.33 -9.98 -13.36
C ALA A 8 -5.14 -10.12 -12.06
N LEU A 9 -5.03 -9.18 -11.14
CA LEU A 9 -5.73 -9.16 -9.87
C LEU A 9 -6.79 -8.06 -9.84
N SER A 10 -7.98 -8.38 -9.37
CA SER A 10 -9.02 -7.40 -9.04
C SER A 10 -9.44 -7.60 -7.59
N VAL A 11 -9.60 -6.50 -6.86
CA VAL A 11 -10.11 -6.52 -5.49
C VAL A 11 -11.61 -6.27 -5.53
N LEU A 12 -12.38 -7.16 -4.90
CA LEU A 12 -13.82 -7.02 -4.80
C LEU A 12 -14.20 -6.52 -3.41
N TYR A 13 -15.18 -5.63 -3.37
CA TYR A 13 -15.75 -5.07 -2.16
C TYR A 13 -17.26 -5.32 -2.12
N THR A 14 -17.82 -5.42 -0.93
CA THR A 14 -19.27 -5.43 -0.72
C THR A 14 -19.88 -4.08 -1.11
N GLU A 15 -21.22 -4.00 -1.17
CA GLU A 15 -21.93 -2.73 -1.44
C GLU A 15 -21.63 -1.67 -0.36
N ASP A 16 -21.30 -2.10 0.86
CA ASP A 16 -20.94 -1.23 1.99
C ASP A 16 -19.45 -0.82 1.99
N GLY A 17 -18.65 -1.26 0.99
CA GLY A 17 -17.25 -0.89 0.85
C GLY A 17 -16.27 -1.72 1.69
N VAL A 18 -16.72 -2.84 2.28
CA VAL A 18 -15.88 -3.78 3.02
C VAL A 18 -15.18 -4.73 2.06
N PHE A 19 -13.91 -5.03 2.29
CA PHE A 19 -13.17 -6.02 1.51
C PHE A 19 -13.90 -7.38 1.52
N ASP A 20 -14.07 -7.99 0.34
CA ASP A 20 -14.70 -9.30 0.17
C ASP A 20 -13.68 -10.36 -0.24
N GLN A 21 -13.07 -10.20 -1.41
CA GLN A 21 -12.11 -11.19 -1.92
C GLN A 21 -11.20 -10.63 -3.02
N TYR A 22 -10.12 -11.37 -3.28
CA TYR A 22 -9.30 -11.21 -4.47
C TYR A 22 -9.85 -12.06 -5.61
N LEU A 23 -10.07 -11.43 -6.78
CA LEU A 23 -10.45 -12.10 -8.01
C LEU A 23 -9.24 -12.18 -8.94
N PHE A 24 -8.74 -13.38 -9.19
CA PHE A 24 -7.67 -13.60 -10.14
C PHE A 24 -8.22 -13.79 -11.55
N LEU A 25 -7.79 -12.95 -12.47
CA LEU A 25 -8.13 -13.02 -13.88
C LEU A 25 -7.23 -14.04 -14.59
N PRO A 26 -7.65 -14.61 -15.73
CA PRO A 26 -6.89 -15.66 -16.41
C PRO A 26 -5.58 -15.17 -17.05
N LYS A 27 -5.43 -13.87 -17.25
CA LYS A 27 -4.22 -13.23 -17.81
C LYS A 27 -4.20 -11.72 -17.51
N ASN A 28 -3.00 -11.17 -17.55
CA ASN A 28 -2.79 -9.71 -17.55
C ASN A 28 -3.30 -9.08 -18.86
N PRO A 29 -3.56 -7.77 -18.89
CA PRO A 29 -3.85 -7.05 -20.12
C PRO A 29 -2.74 -7.20 -21.17
N ASP A 30 -3.12 -7.31 -22.45
CA ASP A 30 -2.14 -7.44 -23.53
C ASP A 30 -1.41 -6.11 -23.81
N ILE A 31 -2.05 -4.98 -23.50
CA ILE A 31 -1.50 -3.62 -23.66
C ILE A 31 -2.03 -2.77 -22.51
N VAL A 32 -1.11 -2.06 -21.84
CA VAL A 32 -1.43 -0.99 -20.89
C VAL A 32 -0.92 0.32 -21.49
N MET A 33 -1.84 1.28 -21.71
CA MET A 33 -1.51 2.59 -22.25
C MET A 33 -1.79 3.65 -21.20
N MET A 34 -0.76 4.39 -20.80
CA MET A 34 -0.85 5.48 -19.84
C MET A 34 -0.65 6.82 -20.54
N ASP A 35 -1.72 7.63 -20.60
CA ASP A 35 -1.64 9.00 -21.10
C ASP A 35 -1.29 9.92 -19.94
N THR A 36 -0.04 10.34 -19.85
CA THR A 36 0.49 11.14 -18.75
C THR A 36 -0.11 12.55 -18.71
N GLU A 37 -0.51 13.10 -19.87
CA GLU A 37 -1.19 14.39 -19.93
C GLU A 37 -2.62 14.32 -19.37
N VAL A 38 -3.33 13.23 -19.62
CA VAL A 38 -4.67 13.00 -19.03
C VAL A 38 -4.55 12.78 -17.52
N ILE A 39 -3.60 11.95 -17.09
CA ILE A 39 -3.38 11.63 -15.68
C ILE A 39 -2.99 12.89 -14.89
N SER A 40 -2.12 13.74 -15.44
CA SER A 40 -1.66 14.98 -14.78
C SER A 40 -2.77 16.00 -14.55
N LYS A 41 -3.88 15.89 -15.27
CA LYS A 41 -5.08 16.73 -15.09
C LYS A 41 -6.07 16.20 -14.03
N SER A 42 -5.81 15.01 -13.50
CA SER A 42 -6.66 14.44 -12.44
C SER A 42 -6.40 15.12 -11.10
N PRO A 43 -7.34 15.04 -10.13
CA PRO A 43 -7.08 15.54 -8.78
C PRO A 43 -5.78 14.97 -8.18
N VAL A 44 -4.93 15.83 -7.63
CA VAL A 44 -3.61 15.46 -7.08
C VAL A 44 -3.74 14.35 -6.05
N ARG A 45 -4.78 14.38 -5.20
CA ARG A 45 -5.06 13.34 -4.18
C ARG A 45 -5.11 11.94 -4.78
N LEU A 46 -5.59 11.77 -6.03
CA LEU A 46 -5.64 10.44 -6.67
C LEU A 46 -4.24 9.91 -7.03
N THR A 47 -3.32 10.80 -7.43
CA THR A 47 -1.93 10.40 -7.68
C THR A 47 -1.21 10.12 -6.37
N VAL A 48 -1.44 10.93 -5.35
CA VAL A 48 -0.88 10.72 -4.00
C VAL A 48 -1.39 9.41 -3.38
N ALA A 49 -2.69 9.11 -3.52
CA ALA A 49 -3.20 7.80 -3.08
C ALA A 49 -2.51 6.64 -3.82
N GLY A 50 -2.26 6.79 -5.13
CA GLY A 50 -1.47 5.79 -5.87
C GLY A 50 -0.02 5.66 -5.37
N ILE A 51 0.60 6.75 -4.93
CA ILE A 51 1.92 6.72 -4.28
C ILE A 51 1.85 5.95 -2.96
N GLY A 52 0.79 6.17 -2.16
CA GLY A 52 0.60 5.44 -0.90
C GLY A 52 0.42 3.92 -1.08
N ASP A 53 -0.22 3.52 -2.18
CA ASP A 53 -0.37 2.14 -2.58
C ASP A 53 0.98 1.54 -3.03
N ALA A 54 1.63 2.19 -3.99
CA ALA A 54 2.91 1.77 -4.54
C ALA A 54 4.05 1.74 -3.51
N LEU A 55 3.96 2.54 -2.44
CA LEU A 55 4.91 2.54 -1.32
C LEU A 55 4.98 1.17 -0.64
N ALA A 56 3.86 0.47 -0.49
CA ALA A 56 3.79 -0.85 0.14
C ALA A 56 4.56 -1.92 -0.65
N THR A 57 4.61 -1.78 -1.97
CA THR A 57 5.12 -2.82 -2.88
C THR A 57 6.49 -3.38 -2.49
N TYR A 58 7.44 -2.52 -2.10
CA TYR A 58 8.77 -2.99 -1.72
C TYR A 58 8.78 -3.71 -0.36
N PHE A 59 8.09 -3.16 0.62
CA PHE A 59 8.10 -3.72 1.98
C PHE A 59 7.41 -5.09 2.01
N GLU A 60 6.32 -5.23 1.27
CA GLU A 60 5.62 -6.51 1.13
C GLU A 60 6.41 -7.50 0.28
N ALA A 61 7.02 -7.06 -0.83
CA ALA A 61 7.93 -7.90 -1.63
C ALA A 61 9.09 -8.44 -0.78
N ARG A 62 9.69 -7.59 0.07
CA ARG A 62 10.75 -7.96 1.02
C ARG A 62 10.27 -9.02 2.00
N ALA A 63 9.09 -8.84 2.57
CA ALA A 63 8.48 -9.80 3.51
C ALA A 63 8.18 -11.14 2.83
N CYS A 64 7.55 -11.14 1.66
CA CYS A 64 7.25 -12.34 0.88
C CYS A 64 8.51 -13.09 0.44
N LYS A 65 9.57 -12.36 0.06
CA LYS A 65 10.86 -12.96 -0.27
C LYS A 65 11.46 -13.68 0.95
N ALA A 66 11.42 -13.04 2.11
CA ALA A 66 11.97 -13.59 3.36
C ALA A 66 11.19 -14.81 3.87
N SER A 67 9.87 -14.80 3.77
CA SER A 67 9.00 -15.92 4.17
C SER A 67 8.99 -17.07 3.15
N GLY A 68 9.34 -16.78 1.89
CA GLY A 68 9.16 -17.73 0.78
C GLY A 68 7.71 -17.94 0.39
N ALA A 69 6.83 -16.98 0.69
CA ALA A 69 5.42 -17.01 0.32
C ALA A 69 5.21 -17.12 -1.20
N ILE A 70 4.02 -17.56 -1.58
CA ILE A 70 3.61 -17.61 -2.99
C ILE A 70 3.11 -16.22 -3.39
N SER A 71 3.63 -15.71 -4.50
CA SER A 71 3.23 -14.41 -5.08
C SER A 71 1.83 -14.48 -5.71
N CYS A 72 1.26 -13.32 -6.03
CA CYS A 72 -0.03 -13.25 -6.72
C CYS A 72 -0.01 -13.93 -8.10
N ALA A 73 1.17 -14.03 -8.74
CA ALA A 73 1.37 -14.78 -9.98
C ALA A 73 1.47 -16.31 -9.80
N GLY A 74 1.34 -16.83 -8.58
CA GLY A 74 1.33 -18.26 -8.26
C GLY A 74 2.72 -18.90 -8.17
N GLY A 75 3.79 -18.11 -8.20
CA GLY A 75 5.18 -18.57 -8.05
C GLY A 75 5.84 -17.98 -6.80
N LYS A 76 7.11 -18.33 -6.58
CA LYS A 76 7.91 -17.68 -5.53
C LYS A 76 8.49 -16.37 -6.02
N THR A 77 8.64 -15.43 -5.09
CA THR A 77 9.27 -14.12 -5.32
C THR A 77 10.68 -14.29 -5.93
N THR A 78 10.93 -13.61 -7.06
CA THR A 78 12.23 -13.61 -7.73
C THR A 78 13.07 -12.41 -7.34
N GLU A 79 14.40 -12.46 -7.58
CA GLU A 79 15.27 -11.28 -7.40
C GLU A 79 14.86 -10.12 -8.31
N ALA A 80 14.39 -10.41 -9.53
CA ALA A 80 13.90 -9.39 -10.46
C ALA A 80 12.65 -8.67 -9.91
N ALA A 81 11.70 -9.43 -9.33
CA ALA A 81 10.50 -8.83 -8.71
C ALA A 81 10.87 -7.89 -7.56
N VAL A 82 11.76 -8.32 -6.66
CA VAL A 82 12.24 -7.46 -5.54
C VAL A 82 12.99 -6.23 -6.07
N ALA A 83 13.80 -6.37 -7.12
CA ALA A 83 14.52 -5.25 -7.73
C ALA A 83 13.54 -4.22 -8.34
N LEU A 84 12.46 -4.65 -8.99
CA LEU A 84 11.42 -3.75 -9.50
C LEU A 84 10.67 -3.05 -8.37
N ALA A 85 10.30 -3.80 -7.32
CA ALA A 85 9.66 -3.22 -6.13
C ALA A 85 10.57 -2.19 -5.42
N LYS A 86 11.88 -2.47 -5.34
CA LYS A 86 12.85 -1.51 -4.78
C LYS A 86 12.99 -0.27 -5.66
N LEU A 87 13.06 -0.45 -6.98
CA LEU A 87 13.09 0.68 -7.92
C LEU A 87 11.82 1.54 -7.79
N CYS A 88 10.65 0.92 -7.55
CA CYS A 88 9.42 1.63 -7.25
C CYS A 88 9.61 2.54 -6.04
N LEU A 89 10.01 1.99 -4.88
CA LEU A 89 10.26 2.75 -3.67
C LEU A 89 11.25 3.90 -3.90
N ASP A 90 12.41 3.62 -4.50
CA ASP A 90 13.45 4.63 -4.73
C ASP A 90 12.94 5.77 -5.61
N THR A 91 12.17 5.45 -6.65
CA THR A 91 11.55 6.45 -7.52
C THR A 91 10.54 7.32 -6.76
N LEU A 92 9.72 6.71 -5.91
CA LEU A 92 8.74 7.45 -5.11
C LEU A 92 9.43 8.40 -4.12
N LEU A 93 10.44 7.93 -3.40
CA LEU A 93 11.18 8.74 -2.43
C LEU A 93 11.91 9.91 -3.11
N GLU A 94 12.49 9.69 -4.29
CA GLU A 94 13.23 10.72 -5.02
C GLU A 94 12.33 11.72 -5.74
N GLU A 95 11.27 11.26 -6.38
CA GLU A 95 10.47 12.06 -7.32
C GLU A 95 9.07 12.42 -6.80
N GLY A 96 8.57 11.75 -5.76
CA GLY A 96 7.20 11.88 -5.27
C GLY A 96 6.82 13.33 -4.93
N LEU A 97 7.63 14.01 -4.10
CA LEU A 97 7.36 15.38 -3.70
C LEU A 97 7.45 16.37 -4.89
N LYS A 98 8.44 16.17 -5.78
CA LYS A 98 8.58 16.97 -7.00
C LYS A 98 7.36 16.81 -7.91
N ALA A 99 6.87 15.57 -8.07
CA ALA A 99 5.68 15.27 -8.86
C ALA A 99 4.42 15.88 -8.24
N LYS A 100 4.22 15.77 -6.93
CA LYS A 100 3.10 16.41 -6.22
C LYS A 100 3.07 17.90 -6.45
N ILE A 101 4.19 18.61 -6.24
CA ILE A 101 4.30 20.06 -6.44
C ILE A 101 4.00 20.44 -7.91
N ALA A 102 4.51 19.67 -8.89
CA ALA A 102 4.24 19.92 -10.30
C ALA A 102 2.76 19.75 -10.64
N LEU A 103 2.11 18.70 -10.11
CA LEU A 103 0.67 18.46 -10.29
C LEU A 103 -0.19 19.55 -9.63
N GLU A 104 0.19 20.03 -8.44
CA GLU A 104 -0.47 21.17 -7.77
C GLU A 104 -0.35 22.45 -8.58
N ALA A 105 0.77 22.63 -9.30
CA ALA A 105 0.97 23.73 -10.24
C ALA A 105 0.28 23.50 -11.61
N GLY A 106 -0.37 22.35 -11.84
CA GLY A 106 -1.08 22.02 -13.07
C GLY A 106 -0.17 21.71 -14.26
N VAL A 107 1.06 21.23 -14.01
CA VAL A 107 2.04 20.90 -15.06
C VAL A 107 2.49 19.45 -14.98
N CYS A 108 2.75 18.83 -16.14
CA CYS A 108 3.36 17.51 -16.25
C CYS A 108 4.86 17.67 -16.46
N THR A 109 5.65 17.15 -15.52
CA THR A 109 7.12 17.19 -15.57
C THR A 109 7.66 15.76 -15.64
N GLU A 110 8.97 15.60 -15.89
CA GLU A 110 9.63 14.30 -15.86
C GLU A 110 9.38 13.56 -14.53
N ALA A 111 9.36 14.27 -13.40
CA ALA A 111 9.04 13.67 -12.09
C ALA A 111 7.61 13.09 -12.06
N VAL A 112 6.63 13.77 -12.67
CA VAL A 112 5.25 13.26 -12.80
C VAL A 112 5.21 11.98 -13.63
N GLU A 113 5.94 11.94 -14.76
CA GLU A 113 6.00 10.75 -15.63
C GLU A 113 6.64 9.56 -14.90
N LYS A 114 7.75 9.78 -14.18
CA LYS A 114 8.41 8.75 -13.37
C LYS A 114 7.50 8.21 -12.25
N VAL A 115 6.75 9.07 -11.58
CA VAL A 115 5.79 8.65 -10.55
C VAL A 115 4.62 7.87 -11.17
N ILE A 116 4.14 8.24 -12.35
CA ILE A 116 3.12 7.47 -13.07
C ILE A 116 3.65 6.08 -13.43
N GLU A 117 4.90 5.98 -13.90
CA GLU A 117 5.55 4.70 -14.17
C GLU A 117 5.69 3.87 -12.88
N ALA A 118 6.15 4.49 -11.78
CA ALA A 118 6.28 3.81 -10.49
C ALA A 118 4.94 3.29 -9.98
N ASN A 119 3.91 4.13 -9.94
CA ASN A 119 2.57 3.77 -9.47
C ASN A 119 1.89 2.70 -10.32
N THR A 120 2.19 2.60 -11.62
CA THR A 120 1.47 1.72 -12.55
C THR A 120 2.28 0.49 -12.89
N LEU A 121 3.48 0.67 -13.43
CA LEU A 121 4.29 -0.43 -13.95
C LEU A 121 5.12 -1.10 -12.86
N LEU A 122 5.91 -0.30 -12.11
CA LEU A 122 6.85 -0.86 -11.13
C LEU A 122 6.09 -1.48 -9.96
N SER A 123 5.05 -0.79 -9.44
CA SER A 123 4.17 -1.34 -8.43
C SER A 123 3.41 -2.56 -8.96
N GLY A 124 2.75 -2.46 -10.12
CA GLY A 124 1.91 -3.52 -10.66
C GLY A 124 2.66 -4.83 -10.92
N ILE A 125 3.81 -4.78 -11.59
CA ILE A 125 4.64 -5.96 -11.80
C ILE A 125 5.33 -6.38 -10.50
N GLY A 126 5.72 -5.39 -9.68
CA GLY A 126 6.38 -5.62 -8.39
C GLY A 126 5.52 -6.46 -7.46
N PHE A 127 4.30 -5.99 -7.13
CA PHE A 127 3.43 -6.70 -6.20
C PHE A 127 2.93 -8.04 -6.76
N GLU A 128 2.52 -8.08 -8.03
CA GLU A 128 2.00 -9.33 -8.62
C GLU A 128 3.05 -10.42 -8.64
N SER A 129 4.30 -10.08 -8.95
CA SER A 129 5.41 -11.03 -9.04
C SER A 129 6.10 -11.31 -7.72
N ALA A 130 5.99 -10.42 -6.74
CA ALA A 130 6.60 -10.60 -5.42
C ALA A 130 5.62 -11.06 -4.34
N GLY A 131 4.38 -10.58 -4.37
CA GLY A 131 3.34 -10.88 -3.39
C GLY A 131 3.01 -9.69 -2.50
N LEU A 132 1.90 -9.82 -1.78
CA LEU A 132 1.41 -8.89 -0.77
C LEU A 132 1.62 -9.48 0.63
N ALA A 133 1.62 -8.65 1.66
CA ALA A 133 1.84 -9.08 3.03
C ALA A 133 1.01 -8.27 4.05
N GLY A 134 1.66 -7.63 5.03
CA GLY A 134 0.98 -6.97 6.14
C GLY A 134 0.24 -5.68 5.77
N ALA A 135 0.79 -4.86 4.87
CA ALA A 135 0.21 -3.56 4.54
C ALA A 135 -1.20 -3.70 3.94
N HIS A 136 -1.36 -4.57 2.96
CA HIS A 136 -2.65 -4.84 2.34
C HIS A 136 -3.61 -5.59 3.27
N ALA A 137 -3.12 -6.52 4.09
CA ALA A 137 -3.95 -7.19 5.09
C ALA A 137 -4.53 -6.20 6.11
N ILE A 138 -3.72 -5.24 6.57
CA ILE A 138 -4.19 -4.17 7.47
C ILE A 138 -5.19 -3.27 6.75
N HIS A 139 -4.93 -2.89 5.49
CA HIS A 139 -5.91 -2.18 4.67
C HIS A 139 -7.26 -2.93 4.62
N ASN A 140 -7.24 -4.25 4.35
CA ASN A 140 -8.46 -5.06 4.29
C ASN A 140 -9.23 -4.98 5.61
N GLY A 141 -8.55 -5.11 6.75
CA GLY A 141 -9.15 -4.95 8.06
C GLY A 141 -9.74 -3.55 8.28
N LEU A 142 -9.04 -2.49 7.87
CA LEU A 142 -9.51 -1.10 8.00
C LEU A 142 -10.79 -0.82 7.19
N THR A 143 -11.10 -1.62 6.18
CA THR A 143 -12.36 -1.47 5.42
C THR A 143 -13.61 -1.77 6.24
N ALA A 144 -13.48 -2.48 7.36
CA ALA A 144 -14.59 -2.72 8.28
C ALA A 144 -14.96 -1.50 9.13
N LEU A 145 -14.11 -0.47 9.15
CA LEU A 145 -14.39 0.78 9.86
C LEU A 145 -15.10 1.76 8.93
N GLU A 146 -16.36 2.06 9.21
CA GLU A 146 -17.16 3.02 8.44
C GLU A 146 -16.47 4.39 8.37
N GLU A 147 -15.79 4.77 9.45
CA GLU A 147 -15.02 6.00 9.56
C GLU A 147 -13.93 6.13 8.47
N CYS A 148 -13.42 5.00 7.95
CA CYS A 148 -12.37 4.95 6.93
C CYS A 148 -12.91 4.88 5.48
N HIS A 149 -14.23 4.79 5.24
CA HIS A 149 -14.80 4.60 3.91
C HIS A 149 -14.60 5.78 2.96
N HIS A 150 -14.39 6.99 3.50
CA HIS A 150 -14.10 8.18 2.71
C HIS A 150 -12.64 8.26 2.20
N MET A 151 -11.78 7.37 2.70
CA MET A 151 -10.37 7.27 2.31
C MET A 151 -10.20 6.37 1.09
N TYR A 152 -9.32 6.78 0.18
CA TYR A 152 -8.94 5.94 -0.95
C TYR A 152 -8.14 4.71 -0.50
N HIS A 153 -8.12 3.69 -1.35
CA HIS A 153 -7.37 2.45 -1.11
C HIS A 153 -5.93 2.72 -0.66
N GLY A 154 -5.15 3.42 -1.49
CA GLY A 154 -3.74 3.67 -1.21
C GLY A 154 -3.48 4.56 0.01
N GLU A 155 -4.42 5.41 0.43
CA GLU A 155 -4.30 6.16 1.68
C GLU A 155 -4.34 5.20 2.88
N LYS A 156 -5.23 4.21 2.87
CA LYS A 156 -5.29 3.16 3.90
C LYS A 156 -4.09 2.22 3.83
N VAL A 157 -3.62 1.88 2.61
CA VAL A 157 -2.43 1.05 2.40
C VAL A 157 -1.17 1.75 2.92
N ALA A 158 -1.04 3.07 2.77
CA ALA A 158 0.07 3.83 3.34
C ALA A 158 0.16 3.67 4.86
N PHE A 159 -0.95 3.83 5.57
CA PHE A 159 -0.98 3.57 7.02
C PHE A 159 -0.73 2.08 7.34
N GLY A 160 -1.22 1.18 6.50
CA GLY A 160 -0.92 -0.26 6.58
C GLY A 160 0.58 -0.54 6.46
N THR A 161 1.29 0.18 5.58
CA THR A 161 2.75 0.08 5.42
C THR A 161 3.48 0.52 6.69
N LEU A 162 3.09 1.66 7.27
CA LEU A 162 3.67 2.12 8.54
C LEU A 162 3.44 1.10 9.65
N THR A 163 2.23 0.52 9.72
CA THR A 163 1.91 -0.52 10.69
C THR A 163 2.72 -1.80 10.45
N GLN A 164 2.91 -2.22 9.19
CA GLN A 164 3.77 -3.37 8.86
C GLN A 164 5.22 -3.13 9.33
N LEU A 165 5.78 -1.95 9.09
CA LEU A 165 7.13 -1.62 9.53
C LEU A 165 7.29 -1.67 11.05
N VAL A 166 6.28 -1.20 11.79
CA VAL A 166 6.23 -1.33 13.25
C VAL A 166 6.14 -2.80 13.67
N LEU A 167 5.31 -3.61 12.99
CA LEU A 167 5.16 -5.03 13.26
C LEU A 167 6.45 -5.82 12.99
N GLU A 168 7.22 -5.42 11.97
CA GLU A 168 8.55 -5.95 11.64
C GLU A 168 9.63 -5.52 12.63
N ASN A 169 9.36 -4.58 13.52
CA ASN A 169 10.36 -3.88 14.33
C ASN A 169 11.49 -3.32 13.44
N ALA A 170 11.10 -2.63 12.37
CA ALA A 170 12.02 -2.02 11.41
C ALA A 170 12.99 -1.04 12.09
N PRO A 171 14.20 -0.82 11.53
CA PRO A 171 15.14 0.18 12.05
C PRO A 171 14.49 1.57 12.17
N THR A 172 14.87 2.32 13.20
CA THR A 172 14.31 3.67 13.47
C THR A 172 14.50 4.59 12.27
N GLU A 173 15.64 4.52 11.61
CA GLU A 173 15.95 5.33 10.44
C GLU A 173 14.99 5.04 9.27
N GLU A 174 14.64 3.78 9.04
CA GLU A 174 13.66 3.39 8.01
C GLU A 174 12.26 3.87 8.38
N LEU A 175 11.85 3.72 9.64
CA LEU A 175 10.58 4.25 10.14
C LEU A 175 10.49 5.77 9.95
N GLU A 176 11.50 6.52 10.39
CA GLU A 176 11.54 7.97 10.27
C GLU A 176 11.48 8.43 8.80
N GLU A 177 12.21 7.77 7.90
CA GLU A 177 12.20 8.07 6.47
C GLU A 177 10.79 7.92 5.89
N ILE A 178 10.10 6.81 6.17
CA ILE A 178 8.80 6.53 5.58
C ILE A 178 7.69 7.36 6.23
N TYR A 179 7.74 7.62 7.55
CA TYR A 179 6.81 8.55 8.20
C TYR A 179 6.94 9.97 7.61
N ASN A 180 8.15 10.50 7.51
CA ASN A 180 8.39 11.82 6.94
C ASN A 180 7.93 11.90 5.49
N PHE A 181 8.19 10.87 4.68
CA PHE A 181 7.70 10.80 3.32
C PHE A 181 6.16 10.85 3.27
N CYS A 182 5.47 10.07 4.10
CA CYS A 182 4.00 10.09 4.15
C CYS A 182 3.47 11.47 4.55
N ILE A 183 4.08 12.13 5.54
CA ILE A 183 3.73 13.47 5.98
C ILE A 183 3.89 14.49 4.84
N ASP A 184 5.05 14.49 4.15
CA ASP A 184 5.34 15.39 3.03
C ASP A 184 4.35 15.19 1.86
N MET A 185 3.96 13.94 1.63
CA MET A 185 2.96 13.60 0.62
C MET A 185 1.53 13.96 1.04
N GLY A 186 1.26 14.12 2.33
CA GLY A 186 -0.09 14.29 2.89
C GLY A 186 -0.87 12.97 2.92
N LEU A 187 -0.17 11.86 3.04
CA LEU A 187 -0.73 10.54 3.31
C LEU A 187 -0.99 10.40 4.81
N PRO A 188 -2.02 9.66 5.24
CA PRO A 188 -2.34 9.53 6.65
C PRO A 188 -1.27 8.75 7.40
N VAL A 189 -0.81 9.29 8.52
CA VAL A 189 0.14 8.67 9.45
C VAL A 189 -0.48 8.35 10.80
N THR A 190 -1.74 8.75 11.02
CA THR A 190 -2.51 8.49 12.24
C THR A 190 -3.89 7.93 11.93
N LEU A 191 -4.49 7.26 12.92
CA LEU A 191 -5.88 6.81 12.86
C LEU A 191 -6.87 7.98 12.75
N GLU A 192 -6.56 9.13 13.38
CA GLU A 192 -7.38 10.32 13.29
C GLU A 192 -7.47 10.84 11.85
N GLU A 193 -6.36 10.84 11.11
CA GLU A 193 -6.32 11.23 9.69
C GLU A 193 -7.07 10.24 8.79
N LEU A 194 -7.20 8.97 9.19
CA LEU A 194 -8.08 8.00 8.55
C LEU A 194 -9.57 8.18 8.90
N GLY A 195 -9.89 9.09 9.85
CA GLY A 195 -11.24 9.36 10.31
C GLY A 195 -11.60 8.75 11.67
N VAL A 196 -10.74 7.92 12.25
CA VAL A 196 -10.96 7.27 13.55
C VAL A 196 -10.52 8.20 14.66
N LYS A 197 -11.45 9.00 15.19
CA LYS A 197 -11.19 10.06 16.20
C LYS A 197 -10.93 9.52 17.60
N GLU A 198 -11.54 8.41 17.94
CA GLU A 198 -11.41 7.77 19.26
C GLU A 198 -10.86 6.35 19.07
N ILE A 199 -9.78 6.03 19.79
CA ILE A 199 -9.16 4.70 19.74
C ILE A 199 -10.03 3.75 20.57
N ASP A 200 -10.85 2.97 19.89
CA ASP A 200 -11.61 1.87 20.46
C ASP A 200 -10.84 0.56 20.20
N LYS A 201 -10.29 -0.01 21.29
CA LYS A 201 -9.48 -1.22 21.19
C LYS A 201 -10.26 -2.42 20.66
N ASP A 202 -11.55 -2.52 20.93
CA ASP A 202 -12.37 -3.63 20.43
C ASP A 202 -12.60 -3.51 18.93
N LYS A 203 -12.80 -2.30 18.40
CA LYS A 203 -12.84 -2.04 16.96
C LYS A 203 -11.50 -2.35 16.28
N LEU A 204 -10.38 -1.91 16.87
CA LEU A 204 -9.06 -2.21 16.33
C LEU A 204 -8.71 -3.71 16.41
N MET A 205 -9.21 -4.41 17.41
CA MET A 205 -9.08 -5.87 17.47
C MET A 205 -9.87 -6.55 16.34
N GLU A 206 -11.03 -6.00 15.95
CA GLU A 206 -11.78 -6.51 14.80
C GLU A 206 -11.01 -6.28 13.49
N VAL A 207 -10.40 -5.10 13.31
CA VAL A 207 -9.48 -4.83 12.19
C VAL A 207 -8.34 -5.88 12.15
N ALA A 208 -7.74 -6.14 13.31
CA ALA A 208 -6.65 -7.12 13.42
C ALA A 208 -7.10 -8.56 13.11
N ARG A 209 -8.33 -8.96 13.51
CA ARG A 209 -8.89 -10.27 13.15
C ARG A 209 -9.09 -10.42 11.65
N LEU A 210 -9.65 -9.40 11.01
CA LEU A 210 -9.86 -9.41 9.56
C LEU A 210 -8.52 -9.45 8.82
N ALA A 211 -7.54 -8.66 9.26
CA ALA A 211 -6.18 -8.69 8.71
C ALA A 211 -5.49 -10.05 8.87
N CYS A 212 -5.83 -10.81 9.92
CA CYS A 212 -5.31 -12.15 10.19
C CYS A 212 -6.25 -13.28 9.71
N ALA A 213 -7.28 -12.96 8.92
CA ALA A 213 -8.20 -13.97 8.42
C ALA A 213 -7.50 -15.03 7.57
N ASP A 214 -8.05 -16.26 7.58
CA ASP A 214 -7.52 -17.35 6.77
C ASP A 214 -7.50 -16.96 5.29
N GLY A 215 -6.34 -17.10 4.65
CA GLY A 215 -6.14 -16.77 3.23
C GLY A 215 -5.81 -15.30 2.95
N ASP A 216 -5.77 -14.42 3.95
CA ASP A 216 -5.28 -13.05 3.77
C ASP A 216 -3.75 -13.00 3.76
N THR A 217 -3.22 -11.92 3.23
CA THR A 217 -1.79 -11.72 2.94
C THR A 217 -0.92 -11.52 4.19
N MET A 218 -1.51 -11.29 5.37
CA MET A 218 -0.79 -11.22 6.64
C MET A 218 0.05 -12.48 6.90
N HIS A 219 -0.42 -13.64 6.46
CA HIS A 219 0.30 -14.91 6.59
C HIS A 219 1.56 -15.02 5.73
N ASN A 220 1.80 -14.04 4.87
CA ASN A 220 3.04 -13.92 4.08
C ASN A 220 4.17 -13.22 4.85
N MET A 221 3.93 -12.72 6.07
CA MET A 221 4.98 -12.15 6.91
C MET A 221 6.02 -13.22 7.28
N PRO A 222 7.32 -12.87 7.42
CA PRO A 222 8.40 -13.84 7.67
C PRO A 222 8.51 -14.28 9.13
N PHE A 223 7.52 -14.00 9.95
CA PHE A 223 7.44 -14.38 11.36
C PHE A 223 5.97 -14.65 11.74
N GLU A 224 5.77 -15.29 12.88
CA GLU A 224 4.42 -15.59 13.39
C GLU A 224 3.71 -14.29 13.81
N VAL A 225 2.56 -14.06 13.18
CA VAL A 225 1.68 -12.91 13.45
C VAL A 225 0.37 -13.44 14.04
N ASN A 226 -0.23 -12.67 14.94
CA ASN A 226 -1.56 -12.88 15.48
C ASN A 226 -2.29 -11.55 15.69
N GLU A 227 -3.56 -11.61 15.98
CA GLU A 227 -4.44 -10.46 16.16
C GLU A 227 -3.92 -9.45 17.21
N ASP A 228 -3.40 -9.96 18.35
CA ASP A 228 -2.88 -9.10 19.42
C ASP A 228 -1.65 -8.30 18.97
N LYS A 229 -0.75 -8.93 18.20
CA LYS A 229 0.42 -8.25 17.64
C LYS A 229 0.03 -7.19 16.63
N VAL A 230 -0.91 -7.51 15.73
CA VAL A 230 -1.41 -6.57 14.72
C VAL A 230 -2.12 -5.40 15.37
N CYS A 231 -3.04 -5.63 16.32
CA CYS A 231 -3.71 -4.57 17.06
C CYS A 231 -2.70 -3.66 17.80
N SER A 232 -1.68 -4.25 18.43
CA SER A 232 -0.64 -3.50 19.11
C SER A 232 0.20 -2.66 18.14
N ALA A 233 0.51 -3.20 16.97
CA ALA A 233 1.25 -2.48 15.93
C ALA A 233 0.45 -1.31 15.34
N ILE A 234 -0.86 -1.46 15.12
CA ILE A 234 -1.75 -0.37 14.69
C ILE A 234 -1.72 0.79 15.70
N ILE A 235 -1.87 0.48 17.00
CA ILE A 235 -1.85 1.50 18.06
C ILE A 235 -0.47 2.17 18.15
N ALA A 236 0.60 1.41 18.02
CA ALA A 236 1.96 1.96 18.07
C ALA A 236 2.27 2.82 16.83
N ALA A 237 1.83 2.40 15.64
CA ALA A 237 1.96 3.20 14.42
C ALA A 237 1.22 4.54 14.53
N ASP A 238 -0.02 4.53 15.03
CA ASP A 238 -0.76 5.78 15.30
C ASP A 238 0.00 6.70 16.28
N ALA A 239 0.55 6.14 17.36
CA ALA A 239 1.29 6.91 18.35
C ALA A 239 2.60 7.51 17.79
N MET A 240 3.25 6.84 16.86
CA MET A 240 4.45 7.34 16.16
C MET A 240 4.15 8.48 15.18
N GLY A 241 2.94 8.50 14.61
CA GLY A 241 2.49 9.56 13.69
C GLY A 241 2.04 10.85 14.38
N ARG A 242 1.90 10.85 15.72
CA ARG A 242 1.48 12.00 16.54
C ARG A 242 2.68 12.86 16.94
#